data_ea0e023933691483295d8a93c0de9033
#
_entry.id   ea0e023933691483295d8a93c0de9033
#
_cell.length_a   1.000
_cell.length_b   1.000
_cell.length_c   1.000
_cell.angle_alpha   90.00
_cell.angle_beta   90.00
_cell.angle_gamma   90.00
#
_symmetry.space_group_name_H-M   'P 1'
#
loop_
_entity.id
_entity.type
_entity.pdbx_description
1 polymer ?
#
loop_
_entity_poly.entity_id
_entity_poly.type
_entity_poly.pdbx_seq_one_letter_code
_entity_poly.pdbx_strand_id
1 'polypeptide(L)'
;MTTGAAAASKSGLKHLKAGEVLFNDGDTASSLFIIQKGQVRLYKPKGKGYIELAVLRAGEVIGEMAYFDEDGSGKKRSCSASAITPVEIIEISFAAFGKTMESLNPWFKTIINTVVTRLRKANGRIRELEDNQASISYSGKHTGYEFMKPIEVMRILGTFFLVFKAHGEVQGNALSVNRKVLSLYTQEMYQIMEVKIESIVTLLVQLGWMEIKEDADKLPNVLVLKNLEVIRQIFIFYNTERHLPEEKKLRIGDKCEMLISKMLEMAPHNPLQDIPNIKVTDDHAPKYTKYYNLTPVLDFYKSRNIVVHANHVDDAKGVFFGEIFLENGSVLVEIDFAKMQKLYPVIRFMNAIKKSNNEKAPGGALE
;
A
#
# COMPACT_ATOMS: atom_id res chain seq x y z
N MET A 1 8.75 55.25 5.12
CA MET A 1 7.74 55.06 4.05
C MET A 1 8.30 54.12 3.03
N THR A 2 7.99 52.84 3.14
CA THR A 2 8.19 51.84 2.08
C THR A 2 7.00 50.91 2.13
N THR A 3 6.10 51.15 1.21
CA THR A 3 4.89 50.43 0.96
C THR A 3 5.26 49.02 0.42
N GLY A 4 5.12 48.01 1.25
CA GLY A 4 5.14 46.61 0.81
C GLY A 4 3.84 46.33 0.03
N ALA A 5 3.93 46.35 -1.30
CA ALA A 5 2.88 45.87 -2.18
C ALA A 5 2.71 44.38 -1.98
N ALA A 6 1.56 43.98 -1.42
CA ALA A 6 1.15 42.58 -1.40
C ALA A 6 1.00 42.12 -2.85
N ALA A 7 1.93 41.27 -3.29
CA ALA A 7 1.89 40.65 -4.60
C ALA A 7 0.60 39.81 -4.68
N ALA A 8 -0.33 40.22 -5.53
CA ALA A 8 -1.47 39.41 -5.92
C ALA A 8 -0.93 38.12 -6.58
N SER A 9 -0.98 37.02 -5.86
CA SER A 9 -0.51 35.73 -6.39
C SER A 9 -1.40 35.33 -7.55
N LYS A 10 -0.82 35.30 -8.74
CA LYS A 10 -1.47 34.80 -9.96
C LYS A 10 -1.71 33.31 -9.78
N SER A 11 -2.90 32.83 -10.10
CA SER A 11 -3.16 31.39 -10.30
C SER A 11 -2.13 30.86 -11.29
N GLY A 12 -1.33 29.88 -10.89
CA GLY A 12 -0.25 29.36 -11.71
C GLY A 12 -0.12 27.85 -11.60
N LEU A 13 0.29 27.22 -12.70
CA LEU A 13 0.66 25.80 -12.72
C LEU A 13 2.00 25.65 -11.99
N LYS A 14 2.05 24.75 -11.00
CA LYS A 14 3.25 24.35 -10.28
C LYS A 14 3.54 22.87 -10.52
N HIS A 15 4.82 22.56 -10.57
CA HIS A 15 5.32 21.18 -10.68
C HIS A 15 6.10 20.83 -9.43
N LEU A 16 5.83 19.66 -8.88
CA LEU A 16 6.55 19.09 -7.74
C LEU A 16 7.19 17.77 -8.15
N LYS A 17 8.40 17.53 -7.68
CA LYS A 17 9.10 16.25 -7.81
C LYS A 17 8.56 15.28 -6.76
N ALA A 18 8.70 13.97 -7.01
CA ALA A 18 8.42 12.96 -5.99
C ALA A 18 9.22 13.24 -4.71
N GLY A 19 8.58 13.16 -3.55
CA GLY A 19 9.16 13.48 -2.24
C GLY A 19 9.14 14.97 -1.86
N GLU A 20 8.84 15.88 -2.77
CA GLU A 20 8.83 17.32 -2.49
C GLU A 20 7.64 17.73 -1.62
N VAL A 21 7.92 18.54 -0.58
CA VAL A 21 6.91 19.04 0.35
C VAL A 21 6.23 20.27 -0.23
N LEU A 22 4.90 20.24 -0.31
CA LEU A 22 4.09 21.37 -0.77
C LEU A 22 3.88 22.42 0.33
N PHE A 23 3.60 21.96 1.56
CA PHE A 23 3.49 22.78 2.77
C PHE A 23 3.54 21.88 4.03
N ASN A 24 3.83 22.48 5.18
CA ASN A 24 3.87 21.80 6.47
C ASN A 24 2.64 22.10 7.33
N ASP A 25 2.37 21.20 8.29
CA ASP A 25 1.34 21.41 9.33
C ASP A 25 1.64 22.70 10.13
N GLY A 26 0.64 23.54 10.31
CA GLY A 26 0.75 24.84 10.99
C GLY A 26 1.26 26.00 10.15
N ASP A 27 1.71 25.79 8.92
CA ASP A 27 2.12 26.88 8.02
C ASP A 27 0.94 27.83 7.76
N THR A 28 1.24 29.13 7.60
CA THR A 28 0.23 30.13 7.20
C THR A 28 -0.19 29.88 5.76
N ALA A 29 -1.50 29.74 5.53
CA ALA A 29 -2.07 29.46 4.23
C ALA A 29 -2.59 30.72 3.54
N SER A 30 -2.23 30.90 2.27
CA SER A 30 -2.71 31.99 1.39
C SER A 30 -3.38 31.49 0.11
N SER A 31 -3.32 30.17 -0.13
CA SER A 31 -3.81 29.54 -1.36
C SER A 31 -4.33 28.13 -1.09
N LEU A 32 -5.13 27.61 -1.99
CA LEU A 32 -5.49 26.20 -2.14
C LEU A 32 -4.94 25.70 -3.49
N PHE A 33 -4.95 24.37 -3.67
CA PHE A 33 -4.35 23.72 -4.83
C PHE A 33 -5.30 22.69 -5.41
N ILE A 34 -5.36 22.61 -6.75
CA ILE A 34 -6.08 21.56 -7.48
C ILE A 34 -5.05 20.66 -8.15
N ILE A 35 -5.09 19.38 -7.86
CA ILE A 35 -4.19 18.40 -8.49
C ILE A 35 -4.65 18.16 -9.92
N GLN A 36 -3.75 18.41 -10.89
CA GLN A 36 -3.99 18.09 -12.30
C GLN A 36 -3.44 16.71 -12.66
N LYS A 37 -2.29 16.34 -12.04
CA LYS A 37 -1.61 15.07 -12.30
C LYS A 37 -0.81 14.63 -11.09
N GLY A 38 -0.67 13.32 -10.91
CA GLY A 38 0.12 12.70 -9.86
C GLY A 38 -0.66 12.48 -8.57
N GLN A 39 0.09 12.22 -7.49
CA GLN A 39 -0.47 11.88 -6.17
C GLN A 39 0.22 12.69 -5.09
N VAL A 40 -0.56 13.21 -4.14
CA VAL A 40 -0.11 13.99 -2.98
C VAL A 40 -0.53 13.28 -1.71
N ARG A 41 0.41 13.10 -0.78
CA ARG A 41 0.17 12.59 0.56
C ARG A 41 -0.17 13.73 1.50
N LEU A 42 -1.23 13.58 2.28
CA LEU A 42 -1.50 14.41 3.45
C LEU A 42 -1.08 13.64 4.71
N TYR A 43 -0.32 14.27 5.59
CA TYR A 43 0.21 13.61 6.78
C TYR A 43 0.40 14.59 7.95
N LYS A 44 0.45 14.04 9.18
CA LYS A 44 0.87 14.78 10.37
C LYS A 44 2.16 14.23 10.94
N PRO A 45 3.14 15.07 11.27
CA PRO A 45 4.32 14.64 12.02
C PRO A 45 3.91 14.04 13.36
N LYS A 46 4.52 12.90 13.74
CA LYS A 46 4.35 12.26 15.05
C LYS A 46 5.67 11.65 15.52
N GLY A 47 6.28 12.26 16.52
CA GLY A 47 7.60 11.83 17.03
C GLY A 47 8.68 11.94 15.96
N LYS A 48 9.36 10.82 15.64
CA LYS A 48 10.37 10.73 14.56
C LYS A 48 9.78 10.33 13.21
N GLY A 49 8.46 10.12 13.11
CA GLY A 49 7.77 9.70 11.89
C GLY A 49 6.57 10.57 11.57
N TYR A 50 5.59 10.00 10.89
CA TYR A 50 4.37 10.69 10.52
C TYR A 50 3.16 9.75 10.49
N ILE A 51 1.96 10.32 10.64
CA ILE A 51 0.71 9.61 10.40
C ILE A 51 0.16 10.09 9.06
N GLU A 52 0.00 9.19 8.12
CA GLU A 52 -0.65 9.47 6.84
C GLU A 52 -2.16 9.64 7.05
N LEU A 53 -2.71 10.75 6.58
CA LEU A 53 -4.13 11.09 6.71
C LEU A 53 -4.92 10.73 5.45
N ALA A 54 -4.35 11.02 4.27
CA ALA A 54 -4.97 10.74 2.99
C ALA A 54 -3.93 10.75 1.86
N VAL A 55 -4.27 10.11 0.74
CA VAL A 55 -3.57 10.25 -0.54
C VAL A 55 -4.55 10.85 -1.54
N LEU A 56 -4.24 12.04 -2.02
CA LEU A 56 -5.06 12.78 -2.97
C LEU A 56 -4.49 12.68 -4.39
N ARG A 57 -5.38 12.79 -5.39
CA ARG A 57 -5.07 12.55 -6.81
C ARG A 57 -5.59 13.65 -7.71
N ALA A 58 -5.35 13.49 -9.01
CA ALA A 58 -5.89 14.38 -10.03
C ALA A 58 -7.41 14.57 -9.88
N GLY A 59 -7.86 15.81 -9.95
CA GLY A 59 -9.24 16.23 -9.72
C GLY A 59 -9.59 16.60 -8.27
N GLU A 60 -8.69 16.33 -7.31
CA GLU A 60 -8.92 16.65 -5.90
C GLU A 60 -8.26 17.98 -5.49
N VAL A 61 -8.80 18.58 -4.42
CA VAL A 61 -8.36 19.88 -3.89
C VAL A 61 -7.57 19.69 -2.61
N ILE A 62 -6.54 20.51 -2.41
CA ILE A 62 -5.68 20.47 -1.22
C ILE A 62 -5.64 21.87 -0.57
N GLY A 63 -5.74 21.89 0.75
CA GLY A 63 -5.53 23.11 1.56
C GLY A 63 -6.72 24.05 1.61
N GLU A 64 -7.88 23.64 1.11
CA GLU A 64 -9.16 24.34 1.17
C GLU A 64 -9.64 24.53 2.62
N MET A 65 -9.32 23.59 3.51
CA MET A 65 -9.74 23.64 4.91
C MET A 65 -9.20 24.88 5.65
N ALA A 66 -8.03 25.37 5.26
CA ALA A 66 -7.47 26.58 5.84
C ALA A 66 -8.21 27.86 5.43
N TYR A 67 -8.89 27.84 4.26
CA TYR A 67 -9.74 28.97 3.84
C TYR A 67 -10.99 29.10 4.71
N PHE A 68 -11.61 27.97 5.08
CA PHE A 68 -12.83 27.93 5.87
C PHE A 68 -12.58 27.96 7.39
N ASP A 69 -11.35 28.28 7.83
CA ASP A 69 -11.01 28.37 9.25
C ASP A 69 -11.50 29.67 9.86
N GLU A 70 -12.57 29.58 10.66
CA GLU A 70 -13.22 30.72 11.33
C GLU A 70 -12.70 30.95 12.75
N ASP A 71 -11.90 30.03 13.31
CA ASP A 71 -11.50 30.04 14.73
C ASP A 71 -10.44 31.11 15.09
N GLY A 72 -10.20 32.09 14.22
CA GLY A 72 -9.29 33.19 14.52
C GLY A 72 -7.81 32.89 14.61
N SER A 73 -7.41 31.62 14.40
CA SER A 73 -6.03 31.14 14.48
C SER A 73 -5.17 31.47 13.24
N GLY A 74 -5.75 32.21 12.26
CA GLY A 74 -4.98 32.77 11.14
C GLY A 74 -4.74 31.82 9.97
N LYS A 75 -5.78 31.16 9.44
CA LYS A 75 -5.71 30.37 8.19
C LYS A 75 -4.48 29.44 8.13
N LYS A 76 -4.33 28.55 9.12
CA LYS A 76 -3.20 27.63 9.19
C LYS A 76 -3.51 26.31 8.49
N ARG A 77 -2.44 25.68 7.92
CA ARG A 77 -2.50 24.33 7.40
C ARG A 77 -2.83 23.32 8.51
N SER A 78 -3.79 22.47 8.28
CA SER A 78 -4.22 21.45 9.27
C SER A 78 -3.41 20.16 9.22
N CYS A 79 -2.51 20.03 8.25
CA CYS A 79 -1.60 18.90 8.03
C CYS A 79 -0.48 19.31 7.07
N SER A 80 0.52 18.45 6.92
CA SER A 80 1.55 18.57 5.89
C SER A 80 1.11 17.89 4.60
N ALA A 81 1.62 18.36 3.45
CA ALA A 81 1.38 17.76 2.14
C ALA A 81 2.70 17.56 1.38
N SER A 82 2.91 16.38 0.79
CA SER A 82 4.07 16.06 -0.04
C SER A 82 3.71 15.23 -1.26
N ALA A 83 4.45 15.42 -2.35
CA ALA A 83 4.26 14.67 -3.59
C ALA A 83 4.74 13.22 -3.42
N ILE A 84 3.93 12.24 -3.76
CA ILE A 84 4.34 10.81 -3.82
C ILE A 84 4.96 10.50 -5.18
N THR A 85 4.35 11.01 -6.25
CA THR A 85 4.83 10.93 -7.62
C THR A 85 5.17 12.35 -8.12
N PRO A 86 5.73 12.55 -9.31
CA PRO A 86 5.73 13.87 -9.94
C PRO A 86 4.31 14.43 -10.06
N VAL A 87 4.08 15.65 -9.58
CA VAL A 87 2.75 16.26 -9.44
C VAL A 87 2.67 17.56 -10.22
N GLU A 88 1.57 17.78 -10.91
CA GLU A 88 1.18 19.05 -11.50
C GLU A 88 -0.04 19.60 -10.74
N ILE A 89 0.06 20.81 -10.21
CA ILE A 89 -1.01 21.45 -9.43
C ILE A 89 -1.30 22.87 -9.92
N ILE A 90 -2.55 23.28 -9.83
CA ILE A 90 -2.96 24.68 -10.03
C ILE A 90 -3.09 25.31 -8.65
N GLU A 91 -2.34 26.38 -8.41
CA GLU A 91 -2.47 27.21 -7.21
C GLU A 91 -3.54 28.28 -7.41
N ILE A 92 -4.48 28.36 -6.47
CA ILE A 92 -5.54 29.37 -6.43
C ILE A 92 -5.40 30.17 -5.13
N SER A 93 -5.17 31.48 -5.21
CA SER A 93 -5.08 32.32 -4.03
C SER A 93 -6.43 32.41 -3.30
N PHE A 94 -6.39 32.49 -1.97
CA PHE A 94 -7.61 32.70 -1.17
C PHE A 94 -8.36 33.95 -1.53
N ALA A 95 -7.67 34.99 -2.02
CA ALA A 95 -8.32 36.21 -2.52
C ALA A 95 -9.14 35.94 -3.79
N ALA A 96 -8.60 35.13 -4.73
CA ALA A 96 -9.33 34.77 -5.95
C ALA A 96 -10.48 33.80 -5.64
N PHE A 97 -10.23 32.80 -4.79
CA PHE A 97 -11.26 31.87 -4.35
C PHE A 97 -12.39 32.58 -3.60
N GLY A 98 -12.06 33.55 -2.71
CA GLY A 98 -13.02 34.34 -1.97
C GLY A 98 -13.96 35.12 -2.89
N LYS A 99 -13.44 35.78 -3.94
CA LYS A 99 -14.26 36.45 -4.93
C LYS A 99 -15.27 35.53 -5.61
N THR A 100 -14.83 34.33 -5.95
CA THR A 100 -15.73 33.30 -6.51
C THR A 100 -16.78 32.87 -5.49
N MET A 101 -16.38 32.63 -4.25
CA MET A 101 -17.30 32.30 -3.16
C MET A 101 -18.31 33.42 -2.90
N GLU A 102 -17.90 34.71 -2.97
CA GLU A 102 -18.79 35.84 -2.82
C GLU A 102 -19.86 35.94 -3.91
N SER A 103 -19.57 35.50 -5.11
CA SER A 103 -20.52 35.46 -6.24
C SER A 103 -21.56 34.34 -6.11
N LEU A 104 -21.38 33.36 -5.23
CA LEU A 104 -22.32 32.26 -5.01
C LEU A 104 -23.55 32.72 -4.22
N ASN A 105 -24.68 32.06 -4.49
CA ASN A 105 -25.90 32.28 -3.72
C ASN A 105 -25.68 32.02 -2.21
N PRO A 106 -26.20 32.85 -1.30
CA PRO A 106 -26.00 32.72 0.16
C PRO A 106 -26.32 31.33 0.72
N TRP A 107 -27.40 30.69 0.25
CA TRP A 107 -27.74 29.33 0.72
C TRP A 107 -26.68 28.30 0.34
N PHE A 108 -26.03 28.45 -0.82
CA PHE A 108 -24.97 27.52 -1.27
C PHE A 108 -23.71 27.65 -0.41
N LYS A 109 -23.35 28.89 -0.02
CA LYS A 109 -22.26 29.14 0.95
C LYS A 109 -22.55 28.48 2.28
N THR A 110 -23.78 28.55 2.77
CA THR A 110 -24.20 27.91 4.02
C THR A 110 -24.03 26.37 3.93
N ILE A 111 -24.38 25.76 2.81
CA ILE A 111 -24.19 24.31 2.60
C ILE A 111 -22.70 23.96 2.63
N ILE A 112 -21.87 24.69 1.87
CA ILE A 112 -20.41 24.42 1.82
C ILE A 112 -19.81 24.53 3.22
N ASN A 113 -20.05 25.63 3.94
CA ASN A 113 -19.55 25.85 5.29
C ASN A 113 -20.00 24.73 6.25
N THR A 114 -21.26 24.30 6.15
CA THR A 114 -21.81 23.23 6.97
C THR A 114 -21.09 21.89 6.71
N VAL A 115 -20.87 21.54 5.43
CA VAL A 115 -20.18 20.31 5.04
C VAL A 115 -18.74 20.32 5.52
N VAL A 116 -18.01 21.42 5.31
CA VAL A 116 -16.61 21.57 5.76
C VAL A 116 -16.51 21.46 7.28
N THR A 117 -17.42 22.11 8.01
CA THR A 117 -17.44 22.06 9.48
C THR A 117 -17.72 20.64 9.99
N ARG A 118 -18.66 19.92 9.36
CA ARG A 118 -18.92 18.49 9.70
C ARG A 118 -17.73 17.61 9.40
N LEU A 119 -17.07 17.80 8.26
CA LEU A 119 -15.87 17.06 7.88
C LEU A 119 -14.72 17.26 8.90
N ARG A 120 -14.51 18.51 9.35
CA ARG A 120 -13.53 18.82 10.40
C ARG A 120 -13.82 18.08 11.70
N LYS A 121 -15.08 18.13 12.16
CA LYS A 121 -15.50 17.43 13.37
C LYS A 121 -15.33 15.92 13.23
N ALA A 122 -15.66 15.34 12.08
CA ALA A 122 -15.45 13.92 11.81
C ALA A 122 -13.97 13.56 11.83
N ASN A 123 -13.11 14.31 11.15
CA ASN A 123 -11.66 14.10 11.15
C ASN A 123 -11.04 14.27 12.55
N GLY A 124 -11.54 15.19 13.38
CA GLY A 124 -11.13 15.33 14.79
C GLY A 124 -11.47 14.10 15.62
N ARG A 125 -12.68 13.57 15.48
CA ARG A 125 -13.12 12.35 16.19
C ARG A 125 -12.33 11.10 15.76
N ILE A 126 -12.02 10.97 14.48
CA ILE A 126 -11.19 9.87 13.98
C ILE A 126 -9.81 9.92 14.64
N ARG A 127 -9.20 11.09 14.78
CA ARG A 127 -7.92 11.26 15.47
C ARG A 127 -7.99 10.85 16.94
N GLU A 128 -9.01 11.29 17.67
CA GLU A 128 -9.20 10.91 19.08
C GLU A 128 -9.36 9.39 19.25
N LEU A 129 -10.07 8.74 18.33
CA LEU A 129 -10.25 7.28 18.32
C LEU A 129 -8.94 6.54 17.99
N GLU A 130 -8.13 7.05 17.07
CA GLU A 130 -6.84 6.47 16.73
C GLU A 130 -5.81 6.66 17.85
N ASP A 131 -5.76 7.82 18.49
CA ASP A 131 -4.90 8.07 19.65
C ASP A 131 -5.32 7.21 20.84
N ASN A 132 -6.61 7.01 21.07
CA ASN A 132 -7.12 6.11 22.10
C ASN A 132 -6.88 4.63 21.79
N GLN A 133 -6.96 4.19 20.53
CA GLN A 133 -6.62 2.81 20.16
C GLN A 133 -5.12 2.51 20.29
N ALA A 134 -4.26 3.48 20.07
CA ALA A 134 -2.82 3.35 20.34
C ALA A 134 -2.51 3.24 21.85
N SER A 135 -3.40 3.75 22.71
CA SER A 135 -3.24 3.71 24.18
C SER A 135 -3.91 2.51 24.86
N ILE A 136 -4.78 1.74 24.18
CA ILE A 136 -5.49 0.57 24.74
C ILE A 136 -4.82 -0.76 24.32
N SER A 137 -3.51 -0.82 24.22
CA SER A 137 -2.79 -2.10 24.25
C SER A 137 -2.43 -2.48 25.67
N TYR A 138 -3.43 -2.67 26.52
CA TYR A 138 -3.29 -3.25 27.85
C TYR A 138 -3.18 -4.79 27.78
N SER A 139 -2.14 -5.29 27.19
CA SER A 139 -1.59 -6.61 27.48
C SER A 139 -0.12 -6.61 27.10
N GLY A 140 0.73 -6.60 28.06
CA GLY A 140 2.20 -6.61 28.18
C GLY A 140 3.07 -7.30 27.12
N LYS A 141 2.71 -7.28 25.86
CA LYS A 141 3.58 -7.56 24.71
C LYS A 141 3.52 -6.35 23.80
N HIS A 142 4.66 -5.70 23.61
CA HIS A 142 4.86 -4.66 22.60
C HIS A 142 4.60 -5.26 21.20
N THR A 143 3.34 -5.28 20.79
CA THR A 143 3.03 -5.42 19.36
C THR A 143 3.31 -4.06 18.76
N GLY A 144 4.37 -3.96 17.95
CA GLY A 144 4.73 -2.75 17.24
C GLY A 144 3.52 -2.19 16.48
N TYR A 145 3.52 -0.87 16.25
CA TYR A 145 2.49 -0.23 15.43
C TYR A 145 2.43 -0.91 14.06
N GLU A 146 1.26 -1.43 13.70
CA GLU A 146 0.98 -1.97 12.36
C GLU A 146 -0.05 -1.07 11.68
N PHE A 147 0.39 -0.34 10.64
CA PHE A 147 -0.50 0.47 9.83
C PHE A 147 -1.59 -0.38 9.15
N MET A 148 -1.20 -1.53 8.61
CA MET A 148 -2.08 -2.51 7.95
C MET A 148 -2.16 -3.78 8.78
N LYS A 149 -3.22 -3.91 9.57
CA LYS A 149 -3.46 -5.13 10.36
C LYS A 149 -3.89 -6.30 9.46
N PRO A 150 -3.51 -7.54 9.74
CA PRO A 150 -3.88 -8.71 8.91
C PRO A 150 -5.39 -8.82 8.66
N ILE A 151 -6.23 -8.49 9.64
CA ILE A 151 -7.69 -8.52 9.51
C ILE A 151 -8.21 -7.46 8.53
N GLU A 152 -7.58 -6.28 8.49
CA GLU A 152 -7.95 -5.20 7.55
C GLU A 152 -7.53 -5.57 6.13
N VAL A 153 -6.32 -6.10 5.96
CA VAL A 153 -5.83 -6.63 4.67
C VAL A 153 -6.80 -7.67 4.12
N MET A 154 -7.19 -8.64 4.96
CA MET A 154 -8.15 -9.68 4.58
C MET A 154 -9.51 -9.08 4.16
N ARG A 155 -10.04 -8.13 4.93
CA ARG A 155 -11.33 -7.47 4.62
C ARG A 155 -11.26 -6.70 3.31
N ILE A 156 -10.21 -5.92 3.08
CA ILE A 156 -10.00 -5.17 1.82
C ILE A 156 -9.93 -6.13 0.65
N LEU A 157 -9.09 -7.17 0.71
CA LEU A 157 -8.93 -8.14 -0.38
C LEU A 157 -10.20 -8.94 -0.64
N GLY A 158 -10.95 -9.29 0.42
CA GLY A 158 -12.25 -9.95 0.28
C GLY A 158 -13.26 -9.06 -0.44
N THR A 159 -13.32 -7.78 -0.10
CA THR A 159 -14.17 -6.81 -0.80
C THR A 159 -13.71 -6.62 -2.25
N PHE A 160 -12.41 -6.51 -2.51
CA PHE A 160 -11.86 -6.44 -3.88
C PHE A 160 -12.32 -7.63 -4.71
N PHE A 161 -12.16 -8.85 -4.17
CA PHE A 161 -12.61 -10.06 -4.87
C PHE A 161 -14.09 -10.01 -5.21
N LEU A 162 -14.95 -9.64 -4.25
CA LEU A 162 -16.40 -9.58 -4.45
C LEU A 162 -16.79 -8.47 -5.44
N VAL A 163 -16.22 -7.27 -5.31
CA VAL A 163 -16.55 -6.13 -6.17
C VAL A 163 -16.08 -6.37 -7.61
N PHE A 164 -14.86 -6.86 -7.82
CA PHE A 164 -14.38 -7.20 -9.17
C PHE A 164 -15.19 -8.34 -9.79
N LYS A 165 -15.64 -9.32 -8.99
CA LYS A 165 -16.47 -10.40 -9.47
C LYS A 165 -17.89 -9.97 -9.82
N ALA A 166 -18.48 -9.05 -9.04
CA ALA A 166 -19.87 -8.61 -9.18
C ALA A 166 -20.04 -7.44 -10.17
N HIS A 167 -19.11 -6.52 -10.18
CA HIS A 167 -19.19 -5.26 -10.94
C HIS A 167 -18.06 -5.09 -11.96
N GLY A 168 -17.16 -6.07 -12.09
CA GLY A 168 -16.03 -6.00 -13.01
C GLY A 168 -16.46 -6.11 -14.46
N GLU A 169 -16.10 -5.13 -15.27
CA GLU A 169 -16.22 -5.18 -16.73
C GLU A 169 -15.05 -5.94 -17.32
N VAL A 170 -15.33 -6.89 -18.20
CA VAL A 170 -14.30 -7.74 -18.81
C VAL A 170 -13.52 -6.95 -19.85
N GLN A 171 -12.22 -6.83 -19.68
CA GLN A 171 -11.27 -6.26 -20.62
C GLN A 171 -10.22 -7.33 -21.02
N GLY A 172 -10.51 -8.14 -22.01
CA GLY A 172 -9.66 -9.29 -22.37
C GLY A 172 -9.61 -10.30 -21.22
N ASN A 173 -8.42 -10.53 -20.66
CA ASN A 173 -8.22 -11.42 -19.50
C ASN A 173 -8.25 -10.68 -18.14
N ALA A 174 -8.50 -9.38 -18.15
CA ALA A 174 -8.53 -8.54 -16.95
C ALA A 174 -9.96 -8.08 -16.65
N LEU A 175 -10.18 -7.66 -15.40
CA LEU A 175 -11.43 -7.05 -14.95
C LEU A 175 -11.17 -5.59 -14.58
N SER A 176 -12.06 -4.70 -14.98
CA SER A 176 -11.99 -3.28 -14.65
C SER A 176 -13.15 -2.85 -13.76
N VAL A 177 -12.89 -2.01 -12.77
CA VAL A 177 -13.88 -1.45 -11.85
C VAL A 177 -13.55 0.01 -11.59
N ASN A 178 -14.56 0.85 -11.46
CA ASN A 178 -14.36 2.22 -11.02
C ASN A 178 -13.93 2.22 -9.54
N ARG A 179 -12.87 2.96 -9.22
CA ARG A 179 -12.30 3.10 -7.87
C ARG A 179 -13.32 3.53 -6.83
N LYS A 180 -14.24 4.44 -7.18
CA LYS A 180 -15.30 4.92 -6.28
C LYS A 180 -16.19 3.79 -5.80
N VAL A 181 -16.51 2.83 -6.68
CA VAL A 181 -17.31 1.66 -6.32
C VAL A 181 -16.57 0.81 -5.29
N LEU A 182 -15.28 0.56 -5.51
CA LEU A 182 -14.45 -0.22 -4.59
C LEU A 182 -14.34 0.44 -3.21
N SER A 183 -14.03 1.74 -3.18
CA SER A 183 -13.93 2.52 -1.93
C SER A 183 -15.26 2.53 -1.19
N LEU A 184 -16.37 2.76 -1.88
CA LEU A 184 -17.72 2.76 -1.28
C LEU A 184 -18.01 1.45 -0.56
N TYR A 185 -17.88 0.31 -1.24
CA TYR A 185 -18.15 -0.99 -0.62
C TYR A 185 -17.23 -1.28 0.57
N THR A 186 -15.95 -0.91 0.49
CA THR A 186 -14.99 -1.16 1.58
C THR A 186 -15.28 -0.28 2.79
N GLN A 187 -15.64 0.98 2.59
CA GLN A 187 -16.00 1.91 3.67
C GLN A 187 -17.33 1.54 4.31
N GLU A 188 -18.37 1.26 3.52
CA GLU A 188 -19.70 0.93 4.03
C GLU A 188 -19.72 -0.40 4.80
N MET A 189 -19.01 -1.42 4.32
CA MET A 189 -19.02 -2.75 4.95
C MET A 189 -18.15 -2.83 6.20
N TYR A 190 -16.99 -2.15 6.21
CA TYR A 190 -15.97 -2.37 7.23
C TYR A 190 -15.45 -1.09 7.89
N GLN A 191 -15.89 0.08 7.46
CA GLN A 191 -15.43 1.39 7.95
C GLN A 191 -13.89 1.55 7.90
N ILE A 192 -13.26 0.95 6.89
CA ILE A 192 -11.82 1.05 6.67
C ILE A 192 -11.50 2.39 6.01
N MET A 193 -10.51 3.08 6.53
CA MET A 193 -10.05 4.36 5.98
C MET A 193 -9.57 4.21 4.54
N GLU A 194 -9.89 5.18 3.70
CA GLU A 194 -9.52 5.18 2.28
C GLU A 194 -8.01 5.08 2.06
N VAL A 195 -7.21 5.71 2.93
CA VAL A 195 -5.75 5.63 2.89
C VAL A 195 -5.21 4.19 2.92
N LYS A 196 -5.89 3.28 3.65
CA LYS A 196 -5.51 1.86 3.70
C LYS A 196 -5.90 1.13 2.42
N ILE A 197 -7.09 1.44 1.88
CA ILE A 197 -7.55 0.90 0.60
C ILE A 197 -6.57 1.27 -0.50
N GLU A 198 -6.18 2.55 -0.54
CA GLU A 198 -5.23 3.07 -1.51
C GLU A 198 -3.82 2.52 -1.36
N SER A 199 -3.41 2.23 -0.14
CA SER A 199 -2.14 1.53 0.09
C SER A 199 -2.15 0.14 -0.52
N ILE A 200 -3.24 -0.62 -0.40
CA ILE A 200 -3.39 -1.93 -1.06
C ILE A 200 -3.41 -1.77 -2.59
N VAL A 201 -4.16 -0.80 -3.13
CA VAL A 201 -4.16 -0.53 -4.58
C VAL A 201 -2.75 -0.23 -5.07
N THR A 202 -2.02 0.64 -4.38
CA THR A 202 -0.62 0.99 -4.72
C THR A 202 0.28 -0.24 -4.70
N LEU A 203 0.18 -1.09 -3.68
CA LEU A 203 0.95 -2.33 -3.60
C LEU A 203 0.61 -3.28 -4.75
N LEU A 204 -0.67 -3.46 -5.09
CA LEU A 204 -1.07 -4.30 -6.22
C LEU A 204 -0.54 -3.78 -7.56
N VAL A 205 -0.46 -2.45 -7.72
CA VAL A 205 0.15 -1.82 -8.91
C VAL A 205 1.67 -2.06 -8.92
N GLN A 206 2.37 -1.86 -7.81
CA GLN A 206 3.81 -2.11 -7.68
C GLN A 206 4.17 -3.57 -7.94
N LEU A 207 3.32 -4.51 -7.52
CA LEU A 207 3.48 -5.94 -7.79
C LEU A 207 3.14 -6.32 -9.24
N GLY A 208 2.61 -5.40 -10.04
CA GLY A 208 2.26 -5.60 -11.45
C GLY A 208 0.94 -6.36 -11.67
N TRP A 209 0.10 -6.52 -10.63
CA TRP A 209 -1.18 -7.25 -10.71
C TRP A 209 -2.37 -6.36 -11.01
N MET A 210 -2.21 -5.06 -10.83
CA MET A 210 -3.22 -4.06 -11.12
C MET A 210 -2.63 -2.92 -11.95
N GLU A 211 -3.47 -2.29 -12.76
CA GLU A 211 -3.17 -1.07 -13.49
C GLU A 211 -4.23 -0.03 -13.17
N ILE A 212 -3.83 1.24 -13.23
CA ILE A 212 -4.76 2.36 -13.09
C ILE A 212 -4.88 3.02 -14.45
N LYS A 213 -6.10 3.15 -14.95
CA LYS A 213 -6.42 3.84 -16.20
C LYS A 213 -7.29 5.07 -15.95
N GLU A 214 -7.28 5.96 -16.92
CA GLU A 214 -8.15 7.14 -16.89
C GLU A 214 -9.60 6.76 -17.24
N ASP A 215 -10.55 7.45 -16.60
CA ASP A 215 -11.97 7.40 -16.95
C ASP A 215 -12.32 8.39 -18.07
N ALA A 216 -13.61 8.57 -18.39
CA ALA A 216 -14.10 9.50 -19.41
C ALA A 216 -13.73 10.97 -19.11
N ASP A 217 -13.54 11.31 -17.84
CA ASP A 217 -13.15 12.65 -17.37
C ASP A 217 -11.62 12.81 -17.31
N LYS A 218 -10.85 11.86 -17.83
CA LYS A 218 -9.38 11.79 -17.78
C LYS A 218 -8.82 11.73 -16.36
N LEU A 219 -9.57 11.19 -15.40
CA LEU A 219 -9.15 10.97 -14.04
C LEU A 219 -8.72 9.50 -13.84
N PRO A 220 -7.71 9.22 -12.99
CA PRO A 220 -7.18 7.87 -12.76
C PRO A 220 -8.12 7.02 -11.87
N ASN A 221 -9.35 6.84 -12.31
CA ASN A 221 -10.42 6.22 -11.54
C ASN A 221 -10.73 4.77 -11.96
N VAL A 222 -10.13 4.25 -13.03
CA VAL A 222 -10.40 2.88 -13.48
C VAL A 222 -9.29 1.96 -12.99
N LEU A 223 -9.63 1.02 -12.13
CA LEU A 223 -8.74 -0.03 -11.63
C LEU A 223 -8.89 -1.27 -12.51
N VAL A 224 -7.80 -1.73 -13.11
CA VAL A 224 -7.77 -2.91 -13.98
C VAL A 224 -6.97 -4.01 -13.30
N LEU A 225 -7.65 -5.05 -12.85
CA LEU A 225 -7.06 -6.21 -12.19
C LEU A 225 -6.76 -7.30 -13.22
N LYS A 226 -5.48 -7.69 -13.33
CA LYS A 226 -5.02 -8.68 -14.34
C LYS A 226 -5.43 -10.12 -14.00
N ASN A 227 -5.49 -10.46 -12.72
CA ASN A 227 -5.80 -11.82 -12.28
C ASN A 227 -6.53 -11.82 -10.94
N LEU A 228 -7.82 -12.10 -10.98
CA LEU A 228 -8.68 -12.16 -9.79
C LEU A 228 -8.31 -13.33 -8.86
N GLU A 229 -7.79 -14.43 -9.40
CA GLU A 229 -7.43 -15.62 -8.62
C GLU A 229 -6.28 -15.33 -7.64
N VAL A 230 -5.34 -14.45 -8.00
CA VAL A 230 -4.28 -14.02 -7.08
C VAL A 230 -4.86 -13.34 -5.84
N ILE A 231 -5.83 -12.44 -6.01
CA ILE A 231 -6.51 -11.77 -4.89
C ILE A 231 -7.22 -12.80 -4.00
N ARG A 232 -7.90 -13.78 -4.62
CA ARG A 232 -8.58 -14.86 -3.91
C ARG A 232 -7.60 -15.71 -3.09
N GLN A 233 -6.46 -16.07 -3.66
CA GLN A 233 -5.43 -16.87 -2.98
C GLN A 233 -4.85 -16.13 -1.78
N ILE A 234 -4.55 -14.85 -1.92
CA ILE A 234 -4.04 -14.02 -0.82
C ILE A 234 -5.11 -13.90 0.28
N PHE A 235 -6.37 -13.64 -0.08
CA PHE A 235 -7.48 -13.60 0.88
C PHE A 235 -7.61 -14.91 1.67
N ILE A 236 -7.62 -16.06 0.99
CA ILE A 236 -7.72 -17.37 1.64
C ILE A 236 -6.54 -17.59 2.58
N PHE A 237 -5.32 -17.24 2.15
CA PHE A 237 -4.12 -17.36 2.96
C PHE A 237 -4.25 -16.54 4.26
N TYR A 238 -4.54 -15.24 4.18
CA TYR A 238 -4.70 -14.39 5.36
C TYR A 238 -5.83 -14.87 6.28
N ASN A 239 -6.93 -15.38 5.70
CA ASN A 239 -8.02 -15.95 6.48
C ASN A 239 -7.60 -17.23 7.22
N THR A 240 -6.75 -18.05 6.63
CA THR A 240 -6.22 -19.27 7.27
C THR A 240 -5.18 -18.94 8.32
N GLU A 241 -4.21 -18.05 7.99
CA GLU A 241 -3.11 -17.64 8.88
C GLU A 241 -3.60 -17.04 10.21
N ARG A 242 -4.69 -16.26 10.19
CA ARG A 242 -5.21 -15.62 11.40
C ARG A 242 -5.64 -16.60 12.50
N HIS A 243 -5.96 -17.83 12.13
CA HIS A 243 -6.39 -18.88 13.06
C HIS A 243 -5.23 -19.76 13.54
N LEU A 244 -4.04 -19.59 12.98
CA LEU A 244 -2.87 -20.35 13.37
C LEU A 244 -2.18 -19.72 14.59
N PRO A 245 -1.60 -20.54 15.49
CA PRO A 245 -0.68 -20.07 16.52
C PRO A 245 0.51 -19.36 15.87
N GLU A 246 1.10 -18.38 16.56
CA GLU A 246 2.22 -17.55 16.04
C GLU A 246 3.41 -18.40 15.54
N GLU A 247 3.68 -19.53 16.19
CA GLU A 247 4.76 -20.46 15.86
C GLU A 247 4.54 -21.20 14.51
N LYS A 248 3.28 -21.30 14.08
CA LYS A 248 2.89 -21.99 12.84
C LYS A 248 2.61 -21.03 11.68
N LYS A 249 2.66 -19.73 11.92
CA LYS A 249 2.49 -18.73 10.87
C LYS A 249 3.70 -18.70 9.94
N LEU A 250 3.43 -18.58 8.65
CA LEU A 250 4.48 -18.47 7.65
C LEU A 250 5.20 -17.11 7.79
N ARG A 251 6.51 -17.17 8.02
CA ARG A 251 7.37 -15.98 8.15
C ARG A 251 8.55 -16.11 7.20
N ILE A 252 8.44 -15.52 6.04
CA ILE A 252 9.48 -15.54 5.01
C ILE A 252 10.19 -14.19 4.98
N GLY A 253 11.51 -14.22 5.14
CA GLY A 253 12.36 -13.05 5.04
C GLY A 253 12.69 -12.68 3.59
N ASP A 254 13.20 -11.46 3.41
CA ASP A 254 13.53 -10.91 2.10
C ASP A 254 14.55 -11.77 1.34
N LYS A 255 15.52 -12.37 2.06
CA LYS A 255 16.53 -13.24 1.45
C LYS A 255 15.96 -14.57 0.92
N CYS A 256 15.01 -15.15 1.64
CA CYS A 256 14.28 -16.33 1.18
C CYS A 256 13.40 -15.96 -0.03
N GLU A 257 12.70 -14.84 -0.02
CA GLU A 257 11.93 -14.36 -1.19
C GLU A 257 12.83 -14.18 -2.41
N MET A 258 14.01 -13.58 -2.25
CA MET A 258 15.00 -13.42 -3.31
C MET A 258 15.40 -14.78 -3.90
N LEU A 259 15.68 -15.79 -3.07
CA LEU A 259 15.96 -17.16 -3.54
C LEU A 259 14.80 -17.71 -4.35
N ILE A 260 13.57 -17.66 -3.81
CA ILE A 260 12.37 -18.17 -4.48
C ILE A 260 12.17 -17.48 -5.83
N SER A 261 12.29 -16.15 -5.86
CA SER A 261 12.15 -15.37 -7.08
C SER A 261 13.12 -15.82 -8.15
N LYS A 262 14.40 -16.00 -7.78
CA LYS A 262 15.44 -16.39 -8.73
C LYS A 262 15.33 -17.85 -9.15
N MET A 263 14.91 -18.74 -8.23
CA MET A 263 14.62 -20.13 -8.56
C MET A 263 13.53 -20.25 -9.62
N LEU A 264 12.45 -19.46 -9.50
CA LEU A 264 11.35 -19.42 -10.48
C LEU A 264 11.81 -18.89 -11.84
N GLU A 265 12.64 -17.85 -11.83
CA GLU A 265 13.22 -17.27 -13.07
C GLU A 265 14.14 -18.29 -13.79
N MET A 266 14.95 -19.02 -13.03
CA MET A 266 15.93 -19.98 -13.58
C MET A 266 15.35 -21.36 -13.85
N ALA A 267 14.13 -21.65 -13.41
CA ALA A 267 13.50 -22.98 -13.54
C ALA A 267 13.51 -23.57 -14.98
N PRO A 268 13.33 -22.76 -16.06
CA PRO A 268 13.41 -23.29 -17.43
C PRO A 268 14.79 -23.85 -17.80
N HIS A 269 15.86 -23.39 -17.13
CA HIS A 269 17.26 -23.77 -17.40
C HIS A 269 17.89 -24.60 -16.27
N ASN A 270 17.16 -24.85 -15.19
CA ASN A 270 17.59 -25.61 -14.03
C ASN A 270 16.48 -26.59 -13.62
N PRO A 271 16.37 -27.72 -14.34
CA PRO A 271 15.29 -28.67 -14.15
C PRO A 271 15.38 -29.38 -12.78
N LEU A 272 14.21 -29.73 -12.25
CA LEU A 272 14.10 -30.50 -11.02
C LEU A 272 14.64 -31.91 -11.24
N GLN A 273 15.35 -32.42 -10.23
CA GLN A 273 15.88 -33.79 -10.19
C GLN A 273 15.01 -34.69 -9.31
N ASP A 274 14.84 -35.93 -9.68
CA ASP A 274 14.12 -36.89 -8.85
C ASP A 274 14.98 -37.32 -7.64
N ILE A 275 14.35 -37.43 -6.48
CA ILE A 275 14.99 -38.00 -5.29
C ILE A 275 15.15 -39.50 -5.52
N PRO A 276 16.39 -40.03 -5.56
CA PRO A 276 16.59 -41.46 -5.79
C PRO A 276 16.08 -42.29 -4.59
N ASN A 277 15.57 -43.49 -4.88
CA ASN A 277 15.20 -44.53 -3.88
C ASN A 277 14.10 -44.08 -2.87
N ILE A 278 13.09 -43.34 -3.30
CA ILE A 278 11.93 -43.10 -2.46
C ILE A 278 11.19 -44.44 -2.23
N LYS A 279 11.27 -44.97 -1.01
CA LYS A 279 10.39 -46.06 -0.59
C LYS A 279 9.03 -45.49 -0.27
N VAL A 280 8.07 -45.66 -1.18
CA VAL A 280 6.65 -45.41 -0.90
C VAL A 280 6.20 -46.60 -0.05
N THR A 281 6.04 -46.41 1.25
CA THR A 281 5.32 -47.33 2.11
C THR A 281 3.87 -46.90 2.13
N ASP A 282 2.91 -47.83 2.16
CA ASP A 282 1.47 -47.60 2.00
C ASP A 282 0.87 -46.58 2.97
N ASP A 283 1.57 -46.27 4.05
CA ASP A 283 1.10 -45.32 5.08
C ASP A 283 1.67 -43.88 5.00
N HIS A 284 2.76 -43.65 4.24
CA HIS A 284 3.39 -42.29 4.19
C HIS A 284 3.97 -42.00 2.81
N ALA A 285 3.26 -41.30 1.98
CA ALA A 285 3.83 -40.67 0.79
C ALA A 285 4.91 -39.67 1.21
N PRO A 286 6.12 -39.69 0.61
CA PRO A 286 7.18 -38.75 0.94
C PRO A 286 6.70 -37.31 0.65
N LYS A 287 6.96 -36.41 1.58
CA LYS A 287 6.55 -35.01 1.47
C LYS A 287 7.19 -34.29 0.27
N TYR A 288 8.42 -34.72 -0.07
CA TYR A 288 9.20 -34.18 -1.18
C TYR A 288 9.62 -35.32 -2.11
N THR A 289 9.53 -35.07 -3.40
CA THR A 289 9.90 -36.06 -4.44
C THR A 289 10.97 -35.52 -5.38
N LYS A 290 11.32 -34.26 -5.27
CA LYS A 290 12.23 -33.55 -6.16
C LYS A 290 13.27 -32.74 -5.39
N TYR A 291 14.46 -32.65 -5.99
CA TYR A 291 15.51 -31.73 -5.61
C TYR A 291 15.58 -30.56 -6.59
N TYR A 292 15.95 -29.38 -6.07
CA TYR A 292 16.35 -28.25 -6.87
C TYR A 292 17.83 -27.93 -6.61
N ASN A 293 18.61 -27.69 -7.66
CA ASN A 293 20.00 -27.29 -7.53
C ASN A 293 20.06 -25.76 -7.25
N LEU A 294 20.44 -25.40 -6.02
CA LEU A 294 20.58 -24.00 -5.60
C LEU A 294 21.86 -23.32 -6.09
N THR A 295 22.89 -24.08 -6.47
CA THR A 295 24.22 -23.55 -6.81
C THR A 295 24.15 -22.42 -7.83
N PRO A 296 23.46 -22.54 -9.00
CA PRO A 296 23.39 -21.46 -9.97
C PRO A 296 22.74 -20.18 -9.41
N VAL A 297 21.76 -20.34 -8.51
CA VAL A 297 21.07 -19.22 -7.85
C VAL A 297 22.01 -18.49 -6.88
N LEU A 298 22.75 -19.26 -6.08
CA LEU A 298 23.72 -18.70 -5.13
C LEU A 298 24.88 -18.00 -5.85
N ASP A 299 25.39 -18.60 -6.93
CA ASP A 299 26.45 -17.99 -7.76
C ASP A 299 25.99 -16.70 -8.44
N PHE A 300 24.73 -16.63 -8.86
CA PHE A 300 24.13 -15.41 -9.39
C PHE A 300 24.19 -14.25 -8.37
N TYR A 301 23.86 -14.47 -7.11
CA TYR A 301 23.93 -13.45 -6.08
C TYR A 301 25.35 -13.13 -5.66
N LYS A 302 26.19 -14.16 -5.54
CA LYS A 302 27.63 -14.01 -5.22
C LYS A 302 28.36 -13.14 -6.25
N SER A 303 28.08 -13.34 -7.53
CA SER A 303 28.69 -12.54 -8.62
C SER A 303 28.31 -11.05 -8.56
N ARG A 304 27.25 -10.69 -7.83
CA ARG A 304 26.75 -9.31 -7.64
C ARG A 304 27.07 -8.74 -6.27
N ASN A 305 27.88 -9.42 -5.47
CA ASN A 305 28.19 -9.08 -4.09
C ASN A 305 26.94 -8.98 -3.17
N ILE A 306 25.90 -9.74 -3.49
CA ILE A 306 24.69 -9.82 -2.67
C ILE A 306 24.81 -11.05 -1.76
N VAL A 307 24.74 -10.82 -0.45
CA VAL A 307 24.87 -11.90 0.56
C VAL A 307 23.55 -12.67 0.66
N VAL A 308 23.48 -13.83 0.00
CA VAL A 308 22.38 -14.80 0.10
C VAL A 308 23.02 -16.19 0.29
N HIS A 309 22.54 -16.93 1.27
CA HIS A 309 23.03 -18.25 1.64
C HIS A 309 21.94 -19.31 1.47
N ALA A 310 22.32 -20.56 1.30
CA ALA A 310 21.39 -21.68 1.15
C ALA A 310 20.43 -21.81 2.36
N ASN A 311 20.92 -21.56 3.57
CA ASN A 311 20.10 -21.66 4.80
C ASN A 311 18.93 -20.67 4.86
N HIS A 312 18.86 -19.65 4.00
CA HIS A 312 17.67 -18.79 3.96
C HIS A 312 16.40 -19.53 3.48
N VAL A 313 16.52 -20.73 2.92
CA VAL A 313 15.36 -21.60 2.63
C VAL A 313 14.68 -22.13 3.90
N ASP A 314 15.38 -22.09 5.05
CA ASP A 314 14.85 -22.55 6.33
C ASP A 314 13.60 -21.75 6.78
N ASP A 315 13.43 -20.53 6.33
CA ASP A 315 12.22 -19.72 6.56
C ASP A 315 10.94 -20.42 6.04
N ALA A 316 11.09 -21.30 5.03
CA ALA A 316 9.99 -22.05 4.42
C ALA A 316 10.18 -23.58 4.55
N LYS A 317 11.10 -24.00 5.44
CA LYS A 317 11.32 -25.42 5.73
C LYS A 317 10.06 -26.06 6.28
N GLY A 318 9.75 -27.25 5.79
CA GLY A 318 8.52 -27.91 6.16
C GLY A 318 7.25 -27.37 5.47
N VAL A 319 7.30 -26.23 4.77
CA VAL A 319 6.20 -25.70 3.96
C VAL A 319 6.31 -26.21 2.53
N PHE A 320 7.35 -25.79 1.81
CA PHE A 320 7.68 -26.25 0.45
C PHE A 320 9.17 -26.54 0.27
N PHE A 321 10.04 -26.25 1.24
CA PHE A 321 11.42 -26.74 1.30
C PHE A 321 11.56 -27.85 2.34
N GLY A 322 12.44 -28.81 2.04
CA GLY A 322 12.91 -29.86 2.93
C GLY A 322 14.35 -29.66 3.35
N GLU A 323 15.13 -30.74 3.35
CA GLU A 323 16.52 -30.69 3.75
C GLU A 323 17.44 -30.19 2.63
N ILE A 324 18.58 -29.63 3.04
CA ILE A 324 19.64 -29.16 2.15
C ILE A 324 20.75 -30.24 2.12
N PHE A 325 21.24 -30.55 0.95
CA PHE A 325 22.31 -31.53 0.74
C PHE A 325 23.44 -30.93 -0.08
N LEU A 326 24.64 -31.45 0.17
CA LEU A 326 25.82 -31.20 -0.65
C LEU A 326 26.13 -32.46 -1.43
N GLU A 327 26.06 -32.42 -2.74
CA GLU A 327 26.36 -33.55 -3.61
C GLU A 327 27.13 -33.07 -4.83
N ASN A 328 28.29 -33.74 -5.08
CA ASN A 328 29.18 -33.45 -6.23
C ASN A 328 29.53 -31.94 -6.37
N GLY A 329 29.71 -31.22 -5.25
CA GLY A 329 30.01 -29.80 -5.23
C GLY A 329 28.80 -28.88 -5.49
N SER A 330 27.60 -29.44 -5.63
CA SER A 330 26.36 -28.70 -5.78
C SER A 330 25.57 -28.70 -4.48
N VAL A 331 24.87 -27.57 -4.22
CA VAL A 331 23.93 -27.43 -3.11
C VAL A 331 22.53 -27.77 -3.63
N LEU A 332 21.95 -28.84 -3.12
CA LEU A 332 20.61 -29.31 -3.47
C LEU A 332 19.65 -29.08 -2.33
N VAL A 333 18.40 -28.77 -2.63
CA VAL A 333 17.32 -28.65 -1.64
C VAL A 333 16.12 -29.49 -2.07
N GLU A 334 15.56 -30.26 -1.14
CA GLU A 334 14.26 -30.91 -1.35
C GLU A 334 13.17 -29.85 -1.52
N ILE A 335 12.28 -30.04 -2.50
CA ILE A 335 11.29 -29.00 -2.84
C ILE A 335 9.97 -29.58 -3.33
N ASP A 336 8.88 -28.98 -2.87
CA ASP A 336 7.58 -28.96 -3.55
C ASP A 336 7.47 -27.69 -4.41
N PHE A 337 8.00 -27.78 -5.63
CA PHE A 337 8.09 -26.65 -6.55
C PHE A 337 6.72 -26.12 -6.94
N ALA A 338 5.72 -26.97 -7.13
CA ALA A 338 4.37 -26.56 -7.49
C ALA A 338 3.72 -25.75 -6.36
N LYS A 339 3.91 -26.18 -5.12
CA LYS A 339 3.42 -25.44 -3.94
C LYS A 339 4.14 -24.11 -3.76
N MET A 340 5.47 -24.09 -3.96
CA MET A 340 6.27 -22.87 -3.92
C MET A 340 5.77 -21.86 -4.96
N GLN A 341 5.61 -22.29 -6.22
CA GLN A 341 5.10 -21.45 -7.30
C GLN A 341 3.71 -20.87 -7.00
N LYS A 342 2.82 -21.69 -6.43
CA LYS A 342 1.47 -21.27 -6.03
C LYS A 342 1.49 -20.26 -4.90
N LEU A 343 2.39 -20.38 -3.91
CA LEU A 343 2.47 -19.49 -2.75
C LEU A 343 3.30 -18.24 -3.01
N TYR A 344 4.11 -18.20 -4.06
CA TYR A 344 4.99 -17.07 -4.34
C TYR A 344 4.28 -15.72 -4.45
N PRO A 345 3.13 -15.56 -5.11
CA PRO A 345 2.40 -14.29 -5.10
C PRO A 345 2.01 -13.86 -3.68
N VAL A 346 1.60 -14.81 -2.84
CA VAL A 346 1.23 -14.53 -1.43
C VAL A 346 2.45 -14.02 -0.66
N ILE A 347 3.60 -14.67 -0.81
CA ILE A 347 4.86 -14.29 -0.16
C ILE A 347 5.26 -12.87 -0.56
N ARG A 348 5.26 -12.56 -1.85
CA ARG A 348 5.53 -11.20 -2.35
C ARG A 348 4.61 -10.16 -1.74
N PHE A 349 3.33 -10.45 -1.66
CA PHE A 349 2.35 -9.53 -1.08
C PHE A 349 2.59 -9.34 0.43
N MET A 350 2.85 -10.41 1.18
CA MET A 350 3.15 -10.33 2.62
C MET A 350 4.36 -9.45 2.91
N ASN A 351 5.45 -9.64 2.15
CA ASN A 351 6.67 -8.85 2.34
C ASN A 351 6.44 -7.39 1.93
N ALA A 352 5.65 -7.12 0.87
CA ALA A 352 5.27 -5.76 0.50
C ALA A 352 4.43 -5.07 1.60
N ILE A 353 3.48 -5.78 2.23
CA ILE A 353 2.72 -5.26 3.39
C ILE A 353 3.65 -4.99 4.57
N LYS A 354 4.56 -5.92 4.90
CA LYS A 354 5.54 -5.75 5.97
C LYS A 354 6.42 -4.51 5.74
N LYS A 355 6.92 -4.33 4.53
CA LYS A 355 7.69 -3.15 4.14
C LYS A 355 6.87 -1.87 4.29
N SER A 356 5.65 -1.84 3.78
CA SER A 356 4.73 -0.70 3.93
C SER A 356 4.43 -0.38 5.40
N ASN A 357 4.25 -1.38 6.26
CA ASN A 357 4.06 -1.17 7.69
C ASN A 357 5.30 -0.55 8.36
N ASN A 358 6.51 -0.99 7.97
CA ASN A 358 7.75 -0.45 8.50
C ASN A 358 7.99 1.01 8.06
N GLU A 359 7.71 1.34 6.81
CA GLU A 359 7.83 2.70 6.27
C GLU A 359 6.85 3.68 6.92
N LYS A 360 5.65 3.22 7.28
CA LYS A 360 4.59 4.02 7.91
C LYS A 360 4.60 3.96 9.44
N ALA A 361 5.52 3.19 10.04
CA ALA A 361 5.68 3.15 11.48
C ALA A 361 6.18 4.51 12.02
N PRO A 362 5.72 4.92 13.23
CA PRO A 362 6.26 6.11 13.89
C PRO A 362 7.78 5.95 14.07
N GLY A 363 8.58 6.69 13.31
CA GLY A 363 10.04 6.58 13.27
C GLY A 363 10.62 5.97 12.00
N GLY A 364 9.78 5.54 11.06
CA GLY A 364 10.22 5.19 9.70
C GLY A 364 10.79 6.40 8.97
N ALA A 365 11.92 6.23 8.29
CA ALA A 365 12.53 7.29 7.50
C ALA A 365 11.61 7.68 6.33
N LEU A 366 11.46 8.98 6.10
CA LEU A 366 11.01 9.53 4.83
C LEU A 366 12.19 9.40 3.86
N GLU A 367 12.36 8.24 3.19
CA GLU A 367 13.24 8.11 2.05
C GLU A 367 12.55 8.51 0.74
#